data_1e5256c91373258cd28f9ac2e8434215
#
_entry.id   1e5256c91373258cd28f9ac2e8434215
#
_cell.length_a   1.000
_cell.length_b   1.000
_cell.length_c   1.000
_cell.angle_alpha   90.00
_cell.angle_beta   90.00
_cell.angle_gamma   90.00
#
_symmetry.space_group_name_H-M   'P 1'
#
loop_
_entity.id
_entity.type
_entity.pdbx_description
1 polymer ?
#
loop_
_entity_poly.entity_id
_entity_poly.type
_entity_poly.pdbx_seq_one_letter_code
_entity_poly.pdbx_strand_id
1 'polypeptide(L)'
;MLFRSEIAERLDYPAESVAGVPKLTVTGRRRALVENHHGLLAYSRECIIIDGGRTRVCLRGTDLQLVAMDSAAVLISGTIVCAEFA
;
A
#
# COMPACT_ATOMS: atom_id res chain seq x y z
N MET A 1 -8.67 6.15 18.95
CA MET A 1 -9.65 5.49 18.10
C MET A 1 -8.96 4.75 16.97
N LEU A 2 -9.24 3.49 16.84
CA LEU A 2 -8.65 2.69 15.78
C LEU A 2 -9.48 2.83 14.51
N PHE A 3 -8.82 3.21 13.46
CA PHE A 3 -9.44 3.39 12.17
C PHE A 3 -9.21 2.12 11.35
N ARG A 4 -10.28 1.41 11.04
CA ARG A 4 -10.17 0.17 10.26
C ARG A 4 -10.49 0.44 8.82
N SER A 5 -9.61 -0.02 7.94
CA SER A 5 -9.82 0.04 6.52
C SER A 5 -10.75 -1.07 6.06
N GLU A 6 -11.73 -0.76 5.23
CA GLU A 6 -12.58 -1.78 4.62
C GLU A 6 -11.77 -2.75 3.77
N ILE A 7 -10.74 -2.27 3.13
CA ILE A 7 -9.86 -3.10 2.31
C ILE A 7 -9.15 -4.14 3.18
N ALA A 8 -8.59 -3.70 4.30
CA ALA A 8 -7.89 -4.60 5.21
C ALA A 8 -8.84 -5.62 5.81
N GLU A 9 -10.07 -5.22 6.16
CA GLU A 9 -11.07 -6.14 6.69
C GLU A 9 -11.46 -7.20 5.69
N ARG A 10 -11.66 -6.84 4.44
CA ARG A 10 -12.01 -7.79 3.38
C ARG A 10 -10.92 -8.82 3.13
N LEU A 11 -9.68 -8.44 3.35
CA LEU A 11 -8.54 -9.31 3.14
C LEU A 11 -8.14 -10.06 4.41
N ASP A 12 -8.86 -9.82 5.50
CA ASP A 12 -8.60 -10.48 6.77
C ASP A 12 -7.19 -10.19 7.30
N TYR A 13 -6.70 -9.00 7.02
CA TYR A 13 -5.41 -8.56 7.55
C TYR A 13 -5.54 -8.10 9.00
N PRO A 14 -4.50 -8.27 9.82
CA PRO A 14 -4.53 -7.80 11.20
C PRO A 14 -4.72 -6.30 11.27
N ALA A 15 -5.57 -5.85 12.17
CA ALA A 15 -5.84 -4.44 12.36
C ALA A 15 -4.78 -3.80 13.25
N GLU A 16 -3.53 -3.89 12.84
CA GLU A 16 -2.43 -3.23 13.52
C GLU A 16 -2.19 -1.88 12.89
N SER A 17 -1.99 -0.88 13.72
CA SER A 17 -1.52 0.38 13.20
C SER A 17 -0.62 1.05 14.21
N VAL A 18 0.47 1.61 13.72
CA VAL A 18 1.33 2.51 14.48
C VAL A 18 1.04 3.90 13.95
N ALA A 19 0.57 4.78 14.83
CA ALA A 19 0.13 6.11 14.43
C ALA A 19 1.22 6.86 13.67
N GLY A 20 0.87 7.43 12.52
CA GLY A 20 1.76 8.24 11.73
C GLY A 20 2.80 7.48 10.92
N VAL A 21 2.70 6.14 10.85
CA VAL A 21 3.66 5.31 10.14
C VAL A 21 2.94 4.45 9.11
N PRO A 22 3.37 4.45 7.85
CA PRO A 22 2.77 3.57 6.86
C PRO A 22 3.18 2.12 7.11
N LYS A 23 2.24 1.22 6.88
CA LYS A 23 2.50 -0.21 6.97
C LYS A 23 2.40 -0.81 5.58
N LEU A 24 3.45 -1.49 5.17
CA LEU A 24 3.52 -2.16 3.88
C LEU A 24 3.51 -3.68 4.10
N THR A 25 2.54 -4.33 3.48
CA THR A 25 2.45 -5.80 3.50
C THR A 25 2.52 -6.29 2.07
N VAL A 26 3.50 -7.14 1.76
CA VAL A 26 3.66 -7.72 0.43
C VAL A 26 3.41 -9.21 0.54
N THR A 27 2.52 -9.72 -0.29
CA THR A 27 2.14 -11.12 -0.29
C THR A 27 2.50 -11.76 -1.63
N GLY A 28 3.44 -12.70 -1.59
CA GLY A 28 3.77 -13.54 -2.74
C GLY A 28 4.22 -12.79 -3.99
N ARG A 29 4.80 -11.61 -3.87
CA ARG A 29 5.23 -10.75 -4.97
C ARG A 29 4.08 -10.32 -5.91
N ARG A 30 2.84 -10.65 -5.55
CA ARG A 30 1.69 -10.40 -6.42
C ARG A 30 0.75 -9.36 -5.86
N ARG A 31 0.88 -9.02 -4.61
CA ARG A 31 -0.04 -8.12 -3.94
C ARG A 31 0.67 -7.29 -2.89
N ALA A 32 0.36 -6.01 -2.85
CA ALA A 32 0.87 -5.12 -1.82
C ALA A 32 -0.29 -4.35 -1.20
N LEU A 33 -0.30 -4.28 0.11
CA LEU A 33 -1.25 -3.49 0.87
C LEU A 33 -0.47 -2.43 1.62
N VAL A 34 -0.82 -1.16 1.39
CA VAL A 34 -0.21 -0.04 2.10
C VAL A 34 -1.26 0.60 2.98
N GLU A 35 -1.02 0.57 4.29
CA GLU A 35 -1.94 1.13 5.28
C GLU A 35 -1.35 2.41 5.88
N ASN A 36 -2.22 3.29 6.36
CA ASN A 36 -1.84 4.59 6.94
C ASN A 36 -1.13 5.50 5.93
N HIS A 37 -1.62 5.52 4.70
CA HIS A 37 -1.04 6.36 3.67
C HIS A 37 -1.63 7.79 3.71
N HIS A 38 -0.95 8.69 3.03
CA HIS A 38 -1.36 10.09 2.86
C HIS A 38 -1.68 10.44 1.42
N GLY A 39 -1.89 9.44 0.59
CA GLY A 39 -2.28 9.63 -0.79
C GLY A 39 -1.31 9.00 -1.79
N LEU A 40 -1.69 9.06 -3.05
CA LEU A 40 -0.94 8.50 -4.16
C LEU A 40 -0.16 9.62 -4.82
N LEU A 41 1.16 9.47 -4.93
CA LEU A 41 2.03 10.49 -5.52
C LEU A 41 2.30 10.23 -6.99
N ALA A 42 2.44 8.98 -7.39
CA ALA A 42 2.69 8.62 -8.77
C ALA A 42 2.12 7.24 -9.04
N TYR A 43 1.65 7.04 -10.26
CA TYR A 43 1.07 5.78 -10.66
C TYR A 43 1.39 5.48 -12.11
N SER A 44 2.01 4.34 -12.33
CA SER A 44 2.19 3.77 -13.65
C SER A 44 2.17 2.25 -13.50
N ARG A 45 2.22 1.53 -14.60
CA ARG A 45 2.24 0.07 -14.55
C ARG A 45 3.56 -0.50 -14.04
N GLU A 46 4.60 0.32 -14.03
CA GLU A 46 5.93 -0.11 -13.60
C GLU A 46 6.36 0.50 -12.28
N CYS A 47 5.69 1.55 -11.83
CA CYS A 47 6.09 2.25 -10.62
C CYS A 47 4.90 2.93 -9.96
N ILE A 48 4.74 2.67 -8.67
CA ILE A 48 3.71 3.34 -7.87
C ILE A 48 4.40 3.91 -6.65
N ILE A 49 4.16 5.19 -6.39
CA ILE A 49 4.73 5.88 -5.23
C ILE A 49 3.59 6.39 -4.37
N ILE A 50 3.60 6.01 -3.11
CA ILE A 50 2.57 6.34 -2.14
C ILE A 50 3.18 7.21 -1.05
N ASP A 51 2.49 8.29 -0.72
CA ASP A 51 2.90 9.18 0.35
C ASP A 51 2.62 8.51 1.70
N GLY A 52 3.63 8.37 2.51
CA GLY A 52 3.52 7.83 3.86
C GLY A 52 3.70 8.90 4.96
N GLY A 53 3.65 10.16 4.58
CA GLY A 53 3.91 11.28 5.49
C GLY A 53 5.38 11.67 5.46
N ARG A 54 6.16 11.16 6.39
CA ARG A 54 7.59 11.46 6.45
C ARG A 54 8.43 10.58 5.54
N THR A 55 7.85 9.52 5.04
CA THR A 55 8.52 8.59 4.15
C THR A 55 7.61 8.31 2.96
N ARG A 56 8.15 7.68 1.95
CA ARG A 56 7.39 7.26 0.78
C ARG A 56 7.50 5.77 0.62
N VAL A 57 6.43 5.15 0.11
CA VAL A 57 6.44 3.74 -0.25
C VAL A 57 6.55 3.66 -1.76
N CYS A 58 7.63 3.04 -2.24
CA CYS A 58 7.90 2.90 -3.67
C CYS A 58 7.78 1.45 -4.07
N LEU A 59 6.87 1.17 -5.00
CA LEU A 59 6.67 -0.16 -5.54
C LEU A 59 7.04 -0.15 -7.01
N ARG A 60 7.89 -1.09 -7.40
CA ARG A 60 8.30 -1.25 -8.79
C ARG A 60 8.04 -2.66 -9.25
N GLY A 61 7.66 -2.79 -10.48
CA GLY A 61 7.38 -4.10 -11.02
C GLY A 61 6.85 -4.03 -12.43
N THR A 62 6.01 -5.01 -12.74
CA THR A 62 5.42 -5.16 -14.07
C THR A 62 3.92 -5.30 -13.90
N ASP A 63 3.19 -4.60 -14.74
CA ASP A 63 1.73 -4.70 -14.79
C ASP A 63 1.08 -4.39 -13.45
N LEU A 64 1.59 -3.39 -12.76
CA LEU A 64 1.06 -2.94 -11.49
C LEU A 64 -0.29 -2.28 -11.69
N GLN A 65 -1.24 -2.61 -10.84
CA GLN A 65 -2.59 -2.07 -10.90
C GLN A 65 -3.09 -1.70 -9.52
N LEU A 66 -3.76 -0.56 -9.46
CA LEU A 66 -4.47 -0.13 -8.27
C LEU A 66 -5.78 -0.89 -8.21
N VAL A 67 -5.90 -1.83 -7.30
CA VAL A 67 -7.10 -2.66 -7.16
C VAL A 67 -8.18 -1.94 -6.37
N ALA A 68 -7.78 -1.31 -5.29
CA ALA A 68 -8.70 -0.59 -4.43
C ALA A 68 -7.96 0.45 -3.61
N MET A 69 -8.65 1.48 -3.20
CA MET A 69 -8.09 2.53 -2.37
C MET A 69 -9.19 3.17 -1.52
N ASP A 70 -8.90 3.35 -0.26
CA ASP A 70 -9.73 4.16 0.62
C ASP A 70 -8.83 5.13 1.41
N SER A 71 -9.39 5.87 2.35
CA SER A 71 -8.63 6.86 3.10
C SER A 71 -7.53 6.27 3.97
N ALA A 72 -7.58 4.98 4.25
CA ALA A 72 -6.62 4.31 5.14
C ALA A 72 -5.69 3.36 4.40
N ALA A 73 -6.09 2.79 3.28
CA ALA A 73 -5.32 1.74 2.62
C ALA A 73 -5.36 1.81 1.10
N VAL A 74 -4.30 1.31 0.49
CA VAL A 74 -4.17 1.15 -0.96
C VAL A 74 -3.80 -0.30 -1.23
N LEU A 75 -4.56 -0.95 -2.11
CA LEU A 75 -4.29 -2.33 -2.51
C LEU A 75 -3.82 -2.36 -3.95
N ILE A 76 -2.67 -2.96 -4.16
CA ILE A 76 -2.01 -3.02 -5.46
C ILE A 76 -1.79 -4.48 -5.83
N SER A 77 -2.05 -4.80 -7.09
CA SER A 77 -1.74 -6.12 -7.65
C SER A 77 -0.76 -5.98 -8.82
N GLY A 78 -0.22 -7.10 -9.26
CA GLY A 78 0.73 -7.17 -10.36
C GLY A 78 1.91 -8.03 -9.98
N THR A 79 3.01 -7.87 -10.70
CA THR A 79 4.26 -8.54 -10.36
C THR A 79 5.17 -7.51 -9.67
N ILE A 80 5.39 -7.69 -8.38
CA ILE A 80 6.17 -6.76 -7.58
C ILE A 80 7.63 -7.21 -7.56
N VAL A 81 8.50 -6.37 -8.09
CA VAL A 81 9.93 -6.66 -8.15
C VAL A 81 10.65 -6.01 -6.98
N CYS A 82 10.22 -4.81 -6.61
CA CYS A 82 10.86 -4.06 -5.54
C CYS A 82 9.79 -3.33 -4.73
N ALA A 83 9.94 -3.36 -3.42
CA ALA A 83 9.09 -2.62 -2.50
C ALA A 83 10.00 -2.01 -1.44
N GLU A 84 9.99 -0.70 -1.32
CA GLU A 84 10.91 -0.01 -0.41
C GLU A 84 10.32 1.26 0.16
N PHE A 85 10.88 1.67 1.27
CA PHE A 85 10.64 2.99 1.85
C PHE A 85 11.75 3.93 1.41
N ALA A 86 11.37 5.13 1.07
CA ALA A 86 12.34 6.12 0.60
C ALA A 86 12.22 7.46 1.31
#